data_d2271d302c5fe43e70b878d2bb2be051
#
_entry.id   d2271d302c5fe43e70b878d2bb2be051
#
_cell.length_a   1.000
_cell.length_b   1.000
_cell.length_c   1.000
_cell.angle_alpha   90.00
_cell.angle_beta   90.00
_cell.angle_gamma   90.00
#
_symmetry.space_group_name_H-M   'P 1'
#
loop_
_entity.id
_entity.type
_entity.pdbx_description
1 polymer ?
#
loop_
_entity_poly.entity_id
_entity_poly.type
_entity_poly.pdbx_seq_one_letter_code
_entity_poly.pdbx_strand_id
1 'polypeptide(L)'
;MNKLKELLQKDYVILDGGMGTMLQAAGMKMGETPEMLNITEPELLISIHEQYLKAGADIIYANTFGGNRYKLEECGHSVDELVTAGIKNAKKACANVNPRALVALDVGPIGQLLEPTGTLSFEEAYEMYAEIVKAGEAAGADLVVF
;
A
#
# COMPACT_ATOMS: atom_id res chain seq x y z
N MET A 1 -24.15 5.45 -1.42
CA MET A 1 -23.41 5.99 -2.59
C MET A 1 -21.95 5.62 -2.43
N ASN A 2 -21.23 5.28 -3.50
CA ASN A 2 -19.82 4.85 -3.37
C ASN A 2 -18.98 6.09 -3.02
N LYS A 3 -18.22 6.04 -1.90
CA LYS A 3 -17.37 7.15 -1.42
C LYS A 3 -16.43 7.69 -2.51
N LEU A 4 -15.87 6.83 -3.37
CA LEU A 4 -15.04 7.25 -4.49
C LEU A 4 -15.82 8.13 -5.48
N LYS A 5 -17.07 7.78 -5.80
CA LYS A 5 -17.91 8.59 -6.70
C LYS A 5 -18.24 9.96 -6.10
N GLU A 6 -18.40 10.06 -4.79
CA GLU A 6 -18.60 11.34 -4.10
C GLU A 6 -17.31 12.19 -4.16
N LEU A 7 -16.17 11.55 -3.93
CA LEU A 7 -14.87 12.22 -3.98
C LEU A 7 -14.58 12.79 -5.38
N LEU A 8 -14.91 12.04 -6.44
CA LEU A 8 -14.73 12.44 -7.84
C LEU A 8 -15.67 13.57 -8.32
N GLN A 9 -16.58 14.07 -7.45
CA GLN A 9 -17.36 15.27 -7.74
C GLN A 9 -16.62 16.57 -7.39
N LYS A 10 -15.47 16.47 -6.71
CA LYS A 10 -14.61 17.62 -6.42
C LYS A 10 -13.91 18.10 -7.70
N ASP A 11 -13.55 19.39 -7.74
CA ASP A 11 -12.75 19.95 -8.84
C ASP A 11 -11.36 19.30 -8.93
N TYR A 12 -10.83 18.85 -7.81
CA TYR A 12 -9.57 18.11 -7.72
C TYR A 12 -9.59 17.14 -6.52
N VAL A 13 -8.81 16.08 -6.62
CA VAL A 13 -8.60 15.09 -5.57
C VAL A 13 -7.10 15.08 -5.23
N ILE A 14 -6.80 15.24 -3.95
CA ILE A 14 -5.41 15.29 -3.47
C ILE A 14 -4.99 13.88 -3.03
N LEU A 15 -3.92 13.38 -3.62
CA LEU A 15 -3.26 12.16 -3.21
C LEU A 15 -2.17 12.48 -2.19
N ASP A 16 -1.74 11.49 -1.42
CA ASP A 16 -0.58 11.62 -0.54
C ASP A 16 0.74 11.59 -1.33
N GLY A 17 1.86 11.66 -0.60
CA GLY A 17 3.21 11.66 -1.15
C GLY A 17 3.97 10.37 -0.86
N GLY A 18 5.30 10.41 -1.10
CA GLY A 18 6.17 9.25 -0.99
C GLY A 18 6.28 8.67 0.41
N MET A 19 5.95 7.39 0.58
CA MET A 19 6.15 6.66 1.84
C MET A 19 7.63 6.37 2.08
N GLY A 20 8.36 5.89 1.08
CA GLY A 20 9.77 5.50 1.22
C GLY A 20 10.68 6.62 1.73
N THR A 21 10.51 7.84 1.24
CA THR A 21 11.30 9.01 1.70
C THR A 21 10.98 9.37 3.15
N MET A 22 9.74 9.25 3.58
CA MET A 22 9.34 9.48 4.97
C MET A 22 9.92 8.41 5.90
N LEU A 23 9.91 7.15 5.48
CA LEU A 23 10.51 6.04 6.24
C LEU A 23 12.03 6.20 6.35
N GLN A 24 12.72 6.60 5.28
CA GLN A 24 14.15 6.90 5.31
C GLN A 24 14.47 8.05 6.27
N ALA A 25 13.69 9.12 6.24
CA ALA A 25 13.83 10.23 7.18
C ALA A 25 13.59 9.80 8.64
N ALA A 26 12.77 8.77 8.86
CA ALA A 26 12.53 8.17 10.17
C ALA A 26 13.59 7.14 10.58
N GLY A 27 14.59 6.85 9.73
CA GLY A 27 15.72 5.97 10.07
C GLY A 27 15.73 4.60 9.37
N MET A 28 14.78 4.32 8.46
CA MET A 28 14.82 3.10 7.66
C MET A 28 16.10 3.07 6.82
N LYS A 29 16.84 1.96 6.87
CA LYS A 29 18.10 1.79 6.16
C LYS A 29 17.87 1.35 4.70
N MET A 30 18.85 1.63 3.86
CA MET A 30 18.85 1.08 2.50
C MET A 30 18.89 -0.45 2.53
N GLY A 31 18.03 -1.07 1.73
CA GLY A 31 17.91 -2.54 1.64
C GLY A 31 16.89 -3.15 2.60
N GLU A 32 16.34 -2.40 3.54
CA GLU A 32 15.21 -2.86 4.35
C GLU A 32 13.92 -2.88 3.50
N THR A 33 13.09 -3.87 3.74
CA THR A 33 11.78 -4.01 3.08
C THR A 33 10.75 -3.12 3.78
N PRO A 34 10.25 -2.05 3.14
CA PRO A 34 9.31 -1.12 3.76
C PRO A 34 8.06 -1.79 4.32
N GLU A 35 7.56 -2.81 3.64
CA GLU A 35 6.34 -3.54 4.02
C GLU A 35 6.47 -4.27 5.37
N MET A 36 7.69 -4.64 5.77
CA MET A 36 7.95 -5.22 7.10
C MET A 36 7.56 -4.26 8.22
N LEU A 37 7.74 -2.96 8.00
CA LEU A 37 7.39 -1.93 8.98
C LEU A 37 5.87 -1.87 9.26
N ASN A 38 5.04 -2.41 8.37
CA ASN A 38 3.61 -2.54 8.63
C ASN A 38 3.32 -3.34 9.90
N ILE A 39 4.18 -4.30 10.23
CA ILE A 39 4.06 -5.18 11.40
C ILE A 39 4.99 -4.72 12.53
N THR A 40 6.25 -4.40 12.23
CA THR A 40 7.26 -4.09 13.24
C THR A 40 7.17 -2.68 13.80
N GLU A 41 6.71 -1.72 13.00
CA GLU A 41 6.62 -0.30 13.36
C GLU A 41 5.27 0.32 12.94
N PRO A 42 4.12 -0.27 13.31
CA PRO A 42 2.81 0.18 12.83
C PRO A 42 2.50 1.63 13.21
N GLU A 43 2.90 2.09 14.39
CA GLU A 43 2.65 3.46 14.85
C GLU A 43 3.44 4.49 14.02
N LEU A 44 4.63 4.13 13.50
CA LEU A 44 5.37 4.97 12.58
C LEU A 44 4.59 5.16 11.27
N LEU A 45 4.08 4.07 10.67
CA LEU A 45 3.28 4.11 9.44
C LEU A 45 2.01 4.95 9.65
N ILE A 46 1.29 4.71 10.75
CA ILE A 46 0.08 5.47 11.10
C ILE A 46 0.41 6.96 11.19
N SER A 47 1.50 7.32 11.89
CA SER A 47 1.93 8.72 12.04
C SER A 47 2.24 9.39 10.70
N ILE A 48 2.90 8.69 9.77
CA ILE A 48 3.18 9.21 8.42
C ILE A 48 1.87 9.44 7.65
N HIS A 49 0.97 8.47 7.63
CA HIS A 49 -0.35 8.61 7.01
C HIS A 49 -1.14 9.78 7.60
N GLU A 50 -1.13 9.94 8.92
CA GLU A 50 -1.79 11.06 9.59
C GLU A 50 -1.23 12.42 9.16
N GLN A 51 0.09 12.53 8.95
CA GLN A 51 0.71 13.77 8.47
C GLN A 51 0.18 14.15 7.08
N TYR A 52 0.09 13.20 6.15
CA TYR A 52 -0.48 13.42 4.82
C TYR A 52 -1.97 13.78 4.89
N LEU A 53 -2.74 13.11 5.72
CA LEU A 53 -4.17 13.43 5.93
C LEU A 53 -4.36 14.83 6.52
N LYS A 54 -3.54 15.24 7.50
CA LYS A 54 -3.54 16.59 8.06
C LYS A 54 -3.13 17.66 7.04
N ALA A 55 -2.28 17.30 6.08
CA ALA A 55 -1.91 18.16 4.96
C ALA A 55 -3.02 18.26 3.89
N GLY A 56 -4.08 17.48 3.97
CA GLY A 56 -5.26 17.58 3.11
C GLY A 56 -5.41 16.46 2.07
N ALA A 57 -4.69 15.34 2.20
CA ALA A 57 -4.88 14.20 1.31
C ALA A 57 -6.31 13.64 1.42
N ASP A 58 -6.92 13.41 0.27
CA ASP A 58 -8.21 12.76 0.11
C ASP A 58 -8.08 11.24 -0.03
N ILE A 59 -6.97 10.79 -0.61
CA ILE A 59 -6.62 9.39 -0.79
C ILE A 59 -5.19 9.21 -0.28
N ILE A 60 -4.97 8.18 0.54
CA ILE A 60 -3.65 7.76 0.97
C ILE A 60 -3.34 6.37 0.42
N TYR A 61 -2.09 6.15 0.03
CA TYR A 61 -1.58 4.88 -0.46
C TYR A 61 -1.03 4.07 0.70
N ALA A 62 -1.59 2.88 0.93
CA ALA A 62 -1.06 1.98 1.93
C ALA A 62 0.38 1.58 1.60
N ASN A 63 1.16 1.23 2.61
CA ASN A 63 2.55 0.79 2.42
C ASN A 63 2.58 -0.67 1.91
N THR A 64 2.22 -0.87 0.64
CA THR A 64 2.03 -2.18 0.00
C THR A 64 2.66 -2.30 -1.39
N PHE A 65 3.42 -1.28 -1.84
CA PHE A 65 4.00 -1.21 -3.18
C PHE A 65 4.87 -2.43 -3.55
N GLY A 66 5.68 -2.92 -2.63
CA GLY A 66 6.48 -4.13 -2.79
C GLY A 66 5.81 -5.40 -2.28
N GLY A 67 4.49 -5.39 -2.03
CA GLY A 67 3.73 -6.43 -1.36
C GLY A 67 3.50 -7.71 -2.16
N ASN A 68 4.44 -8.16 -3.00
CA ASN A 68 4.33 -9.40 -3.76
C ASN A 68 5.26 -10.49 -3.20
N ARG A 69 4.90 -11.77 -3.43
CA ARG A 69 5.62 -12.91 -2.88
C ARG A 69 7.11 -12.96 -3.26
N TYR A 70 7.47 -12.48 -4.45
CA TYR A 70 8.86 -12.46 -4.91
C TYR A 70 9.73 -11.51 -4.07
N LYS A 71 9.24 -10.29 -3.81
CA LYS A 71 9.96 -9.30 -2.99
C LYS A 71 9.92 -9.63 -1.50
N LEU A 72 8.90 -10.36 -1.04
CA LEU A 72 8.70 -10.72 0.35
C LEU A 72 9.23 -12.11 0.72
N GLU A 73 9.86 -12.84 -0.21
CA GLU A 73 10.31 -14.23 -0.01
C GLU A 73 11.18 -14.40 1.25
N GLU A 74 12.05 -13.44 1.55
CA GLU A 74 12.95 -13.47 2.69
C GLU A 74 12.39 -12.83 3.96
N CYS A 75 11.18 -12.29 3.92
CA CYS A 75 10.63 -11.52 5.04
C CYS A 75 10.03 -12.37 6.17
N GLY A 76 9.81 -13.67 5.93
CA GLY A 76 9.22 -14.59 6.93
C GLY A 76 7.72 -14.35 7.19
N HIS A 77 7.06 -13.50 6.40
CA HIS A 77 5.63 -13.20 6.45
C HIS A 77 4.98 -13.41 5.09
N SER A 78 3.71 -13.76 5.09
CA SER A 78 2.92 -13.89 3.85
C SER A 78 2.56 -12.53 3.26
N VAL A 79 2.22 -12.52 1.96
CA VAL A 79 1.66 -11.35 1.28
C VAL A 79 0.39 -10.89 2.01
N ASP A 80 -0.49 -11.81 2.39
CA ASP A 80 -1.72 -11.50 3.10
C ASP A 80 -1.47 -10.76 4.43
N GLU A 81 -0.53 -11.24 5.24
CA GLU A 81 -0.17 -10.62 6.52
C GLU A 81 0.32 -9.18 6.34
N LEU A 82 1.27 -8.96 5.42
CA LEU A 82 1.91 -7.66 5.23
C LEU A 82 0.97 -6.65 4.55
N VAL A 83 0.20 -7.09 3.55
CA VAL A 83 -0.79 -6.25 2.88
C VAL A 83 -1.94 -5.89 3.83
N THR A 84 -2.45 -6.87 4.56
CA THR A 84 -3.50 -6.64 5.56
C THR A 84 -3.05 -5.65 6.63
N ALA A 85 -1.83 -5.78 7.14
CA ALA A 85 -1.29 -4.83 8.12
C ALA A 85 -1.16 -3.41 7.55
N GLY A 86 -0.64 -3.27 6.32
CA GLY A 86 -0.52 -1.98 5.64
C GLY A 86 -1.87 -1.28 5.47
N ILE A 87 -2.88 -1.99 4.98
CA ILE A 87 -4.24 -1.45 4.83
C ILE A 87 -4.83 -1.06 6.20
N LYS A 88 -4.70 -1.89 7.22
CA LYS A 88 -5.21 -1.60 8.58
C LYS A 88 -4.56 -0.37 9.19
N ASN A 89 -3.24 -0.18 9.04
CA ASN A 89 -2.53 1.01 9.51
C ASN A 89 -3.06 2.27 8.83
N ALA A 90 -3.21 2.26 7.51
CA ALA A 90 -3.78 3.37 6.75
C ALA A 90 -5.24 3.66 7.17
N LYS A 91 -6.09 2.64 7.32
CA LYS A 91 -7.47 2.80 7.82
C LYS A 91 -7.52 3.39 9.22
N LYS A 92 -6.61 3.00 10.12
CA LYS A 92 -6.50 3.58 11.47
C LYS A 92 -6.17 5.07 11.41
N ALA A 93 -5.22 5.46 10.56
CA ALA A 93 -4.89 6.86 10.34
C ALA A 93 -6.09 7.67 9.80
N CYS A 94 -6.82 7.12 8.81
CA CYS A 94 -8.04 7.75 8.31
C CYS A 94 -9.08 7.94 9.43
N ALA A 95 -9.31 6.93 10.25
CA ALA A 95 -10.26 7.02 11.37
C ALA A 95 -9.88 8.12 12.37
N ASN A 96 -8.58 8.32 12.61
CA ASN A 96 -8.07 9.31 13.55
C ASN A 96 -8.17 10.75 13.03
N VAL A 97 -7.97 10.98 11.72
CA VAL A 97 -7.79 12.35 11.16
C VAL A 97 -8.90 12.71 10.18
N ASN A 98 -9.19 11.87 9.21
CA ASN A 98 -10.21 12.13 8.18
C ASN A 98 -10.94 10.84 7.78
N PRO A 99 -12.05 10.49 8.46
CA PRO A 99 -12.82 9.27 8.16
C PRO A 99 -13.46 9.22 6.76
N ARG A 100 -13.42 10.33 6.00
CA ARG A 100 -13.88 10.39 4.62
C ARG A 100 -12.80 10.04 3.61
N ALA A 101 -11.52 10.14 3.99
CA ALA A 101 -10.41 9.77 3.14
C ALA A 101 -10.48 8.29 2.74
N LEU A 102 -9.98 7.99 1.56
CA LEU A 102 -9.93 6.64 1.01
C LEU A 102 -8.53 6.05 1.17
N VAL A 103 -8.48 4.73 1.30
CA VAL A 103 -7.23 3.97 1.34
C VAL A 103 -7.08 3.21 0.03
N ALA A 104 -6.02 3.53 -0.71
CA ALA A 104 -5.62 2.81 -1.91
C ALA A 104 -4.69 1.65 -1.55
N LEU A 105 -4.97 0.47 -2.11
CA LEU A 105 -3.98 -0.58 -2.22
C LEU A 105 -2.99 -0.16 -3.30
N ASP A 106 -1.73 0.06 -2.93
CA ASP A 106 -0.65 0.44 -3.84
C ASP A 106 0.05 -0.83 -4.34
N VAL A 107 0.00 -1.08 -5.66
CA VAL A 107 0.51 -2.29 -6.29
C VAL A 107 1.64 -1.93 -7.24
N GLY A 108 2.86 -2.20 -6.84
CA GLY A 108 4.04 -1.96 -7.64
C GLY A 108 4.41 -3.15 -8.56
N PRO A 109 5.46 -2.99 -9.37
CA PRO A 109 5.94 -4.04 -10.25
C PRO A 109 6.49 -5.23 -9.45
N ILE A 110 6.34 -6.44 -9.99
CA ILE A 110 6.84 -7.68 -9.39
C ILE A 110 8.37 -7.64 -9.22
N GLY A 111 9.08 -6.96 -10.13
CA GLY A 111 10.54 -6.89 -10.11
C GLY A 111 11.21 -7.92 -11.01
N GLN A 112 10.42 -8.68 -11.76
CA GLN A 112 10.88 -9.61 -12.79
C GLN A 112 10.27 -9.27 -14.15
N LEU A 113 10.97 -9.64 -15.21
CA LEU A 113 10.51 -9.49 -16.59
C LEU A 113 9.73 -10.73 -17.03
N LEU A 114 8.64 -10.49 -17.76
CA LEU A 114 7.85 -11.54 -18.37
C LEU A 114 8.60 -12.22 -19.52
N GLU A 115 8.27 -13.48 -19.80
CA GLU A 115 8.67 -14.17 -21.01
C GLU A 115 8.23 -13.41 -22.28
N PRO A 116 9.02 -13.45 -23.36
CA PRO A 116 10.31 -14.14 -23.53
C PRO A 116 11.52 -13.30 -23.07
N THR A 117 11.33 -12.07 -22.61
CA THR A 117 12.42 -11.18 -22.20
C THR A 117 13.03 -11.58 -20.86
N GLY A 118 12.22 -12.08 -19.95
CA GLY A 118 12.61 -12.65 -18.66
C GLY A 118 12.16 -14.10 -18.54
N THR A 119 11.98 -14.56 -17.31
CA THR A 119 11.63 -15.94 -16.98
C THR A 119 10.25 -16.09 -16.34
N LEU A 120 9.58 -14.96 -16.02
CA LEU A 120 8.27 -14.98 -15.37
C LEU A 120 7.18 -15.24 -16.41
N SER A 121 6.38 -16.28 -16.24
CA SER A 121 5.22 -16.53 -17.09
C SER A 121 4.10 -15.50 -16.82
N PHE A 122 3.21 -15.31 -17.78
CA PHE A 122 2.05 -14.44 -17.62
C PHE A 122 1.12 -14.98 -16.51
N GLU A 123 0.91 -16.28 -16.45
CA GLU A 123 0.07 -16.96 -15.48
C GLU A 123 0.60 -16.76 -14.05
N GLU A 124 1.89 -16.91 -13.83
CA GLU A 124 2.52 -16.67 -12.52
C GLU A 124 2.39 -15.20 -12.10
N ALA A 125 2.65 -14.26 -13.02
CA ALA A 125 2.46 -12.85 -12.76
C ALA A 125 0.99 -12.52 -12.39
N TYR A 126 0.04 -13.09 -13.13
CA TYR A 126 -1.38 -12.93 -12.85
C TYR A 126 -1.74 -13.42 -11.44
N GLU A 127 -1.26 -14.61 -11.05
CA GLU A 127 -1.50 -15.16 -9.71
C GLU A 127 -0.90 -14.28 -8.61
N MET A 128 0.31 -13.75 -8.81
CA MET A 128 0.96 -12.85 -7.85
C MET A 128 0.15 -11.56 -7.66
N TYR A 129 -0.30 -10.93 -8.73
CA TYR A 129 -1.16 -9.75 -8.63
C TYR A 129 -2.53 -10.07 -8.02
N ALA A 130 -3.13 -11.21 -8.39
CA ALA A 130 -4.40 -11.65 -7.82
C ALA A 130 -4.31 -11.89 -6.30
N GLU A 131 -3.18 -12.40 -5.81
CA GLU A 131 -2.93 -12.60 -4.37
C GLU A 131 -2.94 -11.25 -3.63
N ILE A 132 -2.21 -10.25 -4.13
CA ILE A 132 -2.13 -8.91 -3.53
C ILE A 132 -3.52 -8.25 -3.51
N VAL A 133 -4.22 -8.28 -4.65
CA VAL A 133 -5.53 -7.62 -4.78
C VAL A 133 -6.56 -8.27 -3.86
N LYS A 134 -6.58 -9.60 -3.76
CA LYS A 134 -7.48 -10.33 -2.85
C LYS A 134 -7.19 -9.99 -1.39
N ALA A 135 -5.92 -9.93 -0.99
CA ALA A 135 -5.52 -9.53 0.36
C ALA A 135 -5.97 -8.09 0.67
N GLY A 136 -5.74 -7.15 -0.26
CA GLY A 136 -6.15 -5.75 -0.12
C GLY A 136 -7.66 -5.57 -0.03
N GLU A 137 -8.43 -6.27 -0.88
CA GLU A 137 -9.90 -6.28 -0.83
C GLU A 137 -10.40 -6.82 0.51
N ALA A 138 -9.90 -7.97 0.95
CA ALA A 138 -10.27 -8.58 2.22
C ALA A 138 -9.94 -7.69 3.42
N ALA A 139 -8.83 -6.94 3.37
CA ALA A 139 -8.43 -5.98 4.39
C ALA A 139 -9.25 -4.68 4.36
N GLY A 140 -10.04 -4.44 3.31
CA GLY A 140 -10.96 -3.30 3.19
C GLY A 140 -10.35 -2.08 2.48
N ALA A 141 -9.43 -2.26 1.54
CA ALA A 141 -9.01 -1.20 0.64
C ALA A 141 -10.21 -0.62 -0.13
N ASP A 142 -10.23 0.69 -0.35
CA ASP A 142 -11.35 1.36 -1.04
C ASP A 142 -11.15 1.35 -2.56
N LEU A 143 -9.92 1.29 -3.02
CA LEU A 143 -9.52 1.23 -4.44
C LEU A 143 -8.14 0.58 -4.57
N VAL A 144 -7.79 0.27 -5.82
CA VAL A 144 -6.46 -0.26 -6.19
C VAL A 144 -5.79 0.72 -7.15
N VAL A 145 -4.49 0.91 -6.99
CA VAL A 145 -3.65 1.71 -7.88
C VAL A 145 -2.49 0.83 -8.36
N PHE A 146 -2.22 0.86 -9.67
CA PHE A 146 -1.10 0.16 -10.33
C PHE A 146 -0.12 1.15 -10.94
#